data_bb37851d76fe37eb239d93ec55a54691
#
_entry.id   bb37851d76fe37eb239d93ec55a54691
#
_cell.length_a   1.000
_cell.length_b   1.000
_cell.length_c   1.000
_cell.angle_alpha   90.00
_cell.angle_beta   90.00
_cell.angle_gamma   90.00
#
_symmetry.space_group_name_H-M   'P 1'
#
loop_
_entity.id
_entity.type
_entity.pdbx_description
1 polymer ?
#
loop_
_entity_poly.entity_id
_entity_poly.type
_entity_poly.pdbx_seq_one_letter_code
_entity_poly.pdbx_strand_id
1 'polypeptide(L)'
;MGKILSMIANFLLLATYCIVKLLPERKIEMDFKEKSEYKFEDLVKIVKILRAPGGCPWDREQTHKSIRSNFIEETYEAVEAIDTEDNDLLKEELGDVLLQVALHSEIESEKGTFNIDDVCDGVCKKLIIRHPHVFGNVNADTTEQVLKNWDAIKMQTKEQKTQTQAMESVSKALPSLMRSTKVQQKAAKVGFDWSNAEDALAKLYEECDELKEAVSKGDTDNQYEELGDVLFSAVNVARLLKIDSEHALYDACDKFIGRFSKVEALAKERGIDMKSATLSELDSLWDEVKIKE
;
A
#
# COMPACT_ATOMS: atom_id res chain seq x y z
N MET A 1 36.26 37.66 33.64
CA MET A 1 36.85 37.02 32.44
C MET A 1 35.87 36.01 31.74
N GLY A 2 35.13 35.17 32.48
CA GLY A 2 34.27 34.15 31.86
C GLY A 2 33.09 34.66 31.00
N LYS A 3 32.45 35.79 31.34
CA LYS A 3 31.33 36.36 30.57
C LYS A 3 31.75 36.97 29.20
N ILE A 4 32.95 37.50 29.12
CA ILE A 4 33.48 38.10 27.89
C ILE A 4 33.89 37.02 26.89
N LEU A 5 34.47 35.92 27.34
CA LEU A 5 34.77 34.74 26.50
C LEU A 5 33.51 34.06 25.94
N SER A 6 32.42 33.97 26.71
CA SER A 6 31.14 33.43 26.26
C SER A 6 30.47 34.32 25.22
N MET A 7 30.56 35.66 25.35
CA MET A 7 30.02 36.60 24.35
C MET A 7 30.82 36.55 23.04
N ILE A 8 32.14 36.40 23.08
CA ILE A 8 32.98 36.28 21.88
C ILE A 8 32.73 34.95 21.18
N ALA A 9 32.57 33.85 21.92
CA ALA A 9 32.22 32.55 21.33
C ALA A 9 30.82 32.56 20.62
N ASN A 10 29.83 33.18 21.25
CA ASN A 10 28.50 33.33 20.63
C ASN A 10 28.51 34.28 19.41
N PHE A 11 29.32 35.32 19.42
CA PHE A 11 29.48 36.24 18.30
C PHE A 11 30.19 35.57 17.11
N LEU A 12 31.21 34.74 17.39
CA LEU A 12 31.91 33.93 16.38
C LEU A 12 31.00 32.83 15.78
N LEU A 13 30.16 32.19 16.60
CA LEU A 13 29.16 31.21 16.14
C LEU A 13 28.07 31.89 15.27
N LEU A 14 27.57 33.07 15.65
CA LEU A 14 26.62 33.84 14.84
C LEU A 14 27.24 34.38 13.56
N ALA A 15 28.51 34.82 13.61
CA ALA A 15 29.22 35.30 12.42
C ALA A 15 29.50 34.15 11.44
N THR A 16 29.89 32.96 11.90
CA THR A 16 30.06 31.77 11.07
C THR A 16 28.70 31.31 10.49
N TYR A 17 27.63 31.36 11.26
CA TYR A 17 26.28 31.01 10.78
C TYR A 17 25.77 32.01 9.73
N CYS A 18 26.04 33.32 9.90
CA CYS A 18 25.71 34.33 8.89
C CYS A 18 26.59 34.25 7.64
N ILE A 19 27.89 33.93 7.77
CA ILE A 19 28.81 33.78 6.62
C ILE A 19 28.43 32.55 5.80
N VAL A 20 28.03 31.43 6.44
CA VAL A 20 27.55 30.23 5.73
C VAL A 20 26.24 30.49 4.98
N LYS A 21 25.36 31.38 5.50
CA LYS A 21 24.12 31.79 4.83
C LYS A 21 24.31 32.83 3.70
N LEU A 22 25.45 33.52 3.68
CA LEU A 22 25.76 34.57 2.68
C LEU A 22 26.64 34.05 1.52
N LEU A 23 27.14 32.82 1.60
CA LEU A 23 27.74 32.19 0.44
C LEU A 23 26.64 31.92 -0.57
N PRO A 24 26.70 32.46 -1.81
CA PRO A 24 25.76 32.06 -2.83
C PRO A 24 25.86 30.53 -2.97
N GLU A 25 24.70 29.85 -2.85
CA GLU A 25 24.63 28.43 -3.17
C GLU A 25 25.31 28.27 -4.53
N ARG A 26 26.54 27.71 -4.53
CA ARG A 26 27.20 27.40 -5.79
C ARG A 26 26.22 26.50 -6.53
N LYS A 27 25.66 27.00 -7.66
CA LYS A 27 25.06 26.10 -8.62
C LYS A 27 26.12 25.03 -8.88
N ILE A 28 25.87 23.84 -8.36
CA ILE A 28 26.68 22.70 -8.73
C ILE A 28 26.53 22.65 -10.23
N GLU A 29 27.65 22.79 -10.97
CA GLU A 29 27.66 22.59 -12.40
C GLU A 29 27.20 21.15 -12.59
N MET A 30 25.89 20.99 -12.89
CA MET A 30 25.25 19.70 -12.98
C MET A 30 25.75 19.08 -14.28
N ASP A 31 26.82 18.29 -14.20
CA ASP A 31 27.36 17.53 -15.32
C ASP A 31 26.42 16.36 -15.67
N PHE A 32 25.22 16.75 -16.09
CA PHE A 32 24.21 15.84 -16.63
C PHE A 32 24.07 16.13 -18.12
N LYS A 33 24.44 15.14 -18.92
CA LYS A 33 24.25 15.19 -20.37
C LYS A 33 23.02 14.39 -20.74
N GLU A 34 22.13 15.02 -21.50
CA GLU A 34 20.99 14.32 -22.09
C GLU A 34 21.48 13.13 -22.92
N LYS A 35 20.73 12.03 -22.84
CA LYS A 35 20.99 10.78 -23.54
C LYS A 35 19.77 10.38 -24.37
N SER A 36 19.97 9.58 -25.41
CA SER A 36 18.87 8.97 -26.16
C SER A 36 18.15 7.86 -25.39
N GLU A 37 18.84 7.25 -24.42
CA GLU A 37 18.33 6.16 -23.59
C GLU A 37 18.88 6.31 -22.18
N TYR A 38 18.01 6.07 -21.18
CA TYR A 38 18.34 6.16 -19.78
C TYR A 38 18.21 4.80 -19.10
N LYS A 39 19.01 4.58 -18.04
CA LYS A 39 19.00 3.38 -17.20
C LYS A 39 18.69 3.74 -15.76
N PHE A 40 18.59 2.73 -14.91
CA PHE A 40 18.29 2.92 -13.49
C PHE A 40 19.29 3.84 -12.79
N GLU A 41 20.58 3.72 -13.09
CA GLU A 41 21.62 4.58 -12.52
C GLU A 41 21.47 6.05 -12.95
N ASP A 42 20.90 6.28 -14.12
CA ASP A 42 20.61 7.63 -14.61
C ASP A 42 19.42 8.23 -13.83
N LEU A 43 18.37 7.45 -13.57
CA LEU A 43 17.25 7.87 -12.74
C LEU A 43 17.74 8.28 -11.34
N VAL A 44 18.56 7.44 -10.69
CA VAL A 44 19.14 7.75 -9.37
C VAL A 44 19.94 9.05 -9.41
N LYS A 45 20.76 9.24 -10.47
CA LYS A 45 21.52 10.48 -10.66
C LYS A 45 20.62 11.70 -10.88
N ILE A 46 19.55 11.56 -11.66
CA ILE A 46 18.57 12.64 -11.90
C ILE A 46 17.90 13.05 -10.59
N VAL A 47 17.40 12.11 -9.82
CA VAL A 47 16.75 12.37 -8.51
C VAL A 47 17.72 13.10 -7.58
N LYS A 48 18.96 12.65 -7.51
CA LYS A 48 20.01 13.33 -6.71
C LYS A 48 20.24 14.76 -7.17
N ILE A 49 20.27 15.03 -8.46
CA ILE A 49 20.41 16.37 -9.04
C ILE A 49 19.20 17.23 -8.69
N LEU A 50 17.98 16.72 -8.81
CA LEU A 50 16.75 17.44 -8.50
C LEU A 50 16.72 17.89 -7.04
N ARG A 51 17.23 17.06 -6.12
CA ARG A 51 17.26 17.36 -4.69
C ARG A 51 18.52 18.12 -4.22
N ALA A 52 19.56 18.20 -5.05
CA ALA A 52 20.79 18.89 -4.69
C ALA A 52 20.60 20.43 -4.53
N PRO A 53 21.49 21.14 -3.80
CA PRO A 53 21.53 22.60 -3.79
C PRO A 53 21.60 23.16 -5.21
N GLY A 54 20.63 24.00 -5.59
CA GLY A 54 20.48 24.52 -6.94
C GLY A 54 19.64 23.66 -7.89
N GLY A 55 19.17 22.49 -7.44
CA GLY A 55 18.20 21.65 -8.15
C GLY A 55 16.76 22.21 -8.08
N CYS A 56 15.78 21.33 -8.18
CA CYS A 56 14.37 21.72 -8.15
C CYS A 56 13.92 22.10 -6.71
N PRO A 57 13.40 23.32 -6.50
CA PRO A 57 12.94 23.74 -5.17
C PRO A 57 11.84 22.81 -4.59
N TRP A 58 10.92 22.36 -5.44
CA TRP A 58 9.84 21.49 -5.04
C TRP A 58 10.35 20.11 -4.57
N ASP A 59 11.23 19.48 -5.33
CA ASP A 59 11.81 18.16 -4.96
C ASP A 59 12.64 18.24 -3.67
N ARG A 60 13.36 19.34 -3.47
CA ARG A 60 14.19 19.57 -2.26
C ARG A 60 13.36 19.69 -0.98
N GLU A 61 12.15 20.22 -1.05
CA GLU A 61 11.25 20.36 0.09
C GLU A 61 10.54 19.06 0.47
N GLN A 62 10.55 18.06 -0.43
CA GLN A 62 9.85 16.81 -0.17
C GLN A 62 10.47 16.03 0.99
N THR A 63 9.58 15.44 1.78
CA THR A 63 9.88 14.55 2.90
C THR A 63 9.16 13.23 2.70
N HIS A 64 9.54 12.17 3.42
CA HIS A 64 8.79 10.90 3.41
C HIS A 64 7.30 11.06 3.67
N LYS A 65 6.92 12.05 4.49
CA LYS A 65 5.52 12.30 4.83
C LYS A 65 4.77 13.01 3.71
N SER A 66 5.41 13.97 3.02
CA SER A 66 4.75 14.73 1.96
C SER A 66 4.49 13.90 0.71
N ILE A 67 5.41 12.98 0.36
CA ILE A 67 5.27 12.10 -0.83
C ILE A 67 4.73 10.70 -0.50
N ARG A 68 4.25 10.50 0.75
CA ARG A 68 3.68 9.20 1.16
C ARG A 68 2.43 8.83 0.35
N SER A 69 1.57 9.82 0.07
CA SER A 69 0.35 9.61 -0.73
C SER A 69 0.70 9.23 -2.16
N ASN A 70 1.65 9.92 -2.78
CA ASN A 70 2.09 9.62 -4.14
C ASN A 70 2.59 8.16 -4.26
N PHE A 71 3.39 7.68 -3.29
CA PHE A 71 3.85 6.29 -3.31
C PHE A 71 2.71 5.26 -3.27
N ILE A 72 1.59 5.59 -2.59
CA ILE A 72 0.40 4.74 -2.57
C ILE A 72 -0.35 4.86 -3.90
N GLU A 73 -0.51 6.05 -4.42
CA GLU A 73 -1.19 6.39 -5.68
C GLU A 73 -0.54 5.63 -6.85
N GLU A 74 0.75 5.84 -7.11
CA GLU A 74 1.48 5.14 -8.17
C GLU A 74 1.40 3.60 -8.03
N THR A 75 1.37 3.10 -6.78
CA THR A 75 1.21 1.66 -6.54
C THR A 75 -0.18 1.18 -6.94
N TYR A 76 -1.24 1.94 -6.71
CA TYR A 76 -2.60 1.59 -7.12
C TYR A 76 -2.81 1.76 -8.62
N GLU A 77 -2.20 2.76 -9.24
CA GLU A 77 -2.22 2.94 -10.70
C GLU A 77 -1.51 1.80 -11.42
N ALA A 78 -0.38 1.32 -10.86
CA ALA A 78 0.25 0.09 -11.34
C ALA A 78 -0.65 -1.15 -11.17
N VAL A 79 -1.45 -1.25 -10.10
CA VAL A 79 -2.43 -2.32 -9.92
C VAL A 79 -3.56 -2.21 -10.93
N GLU A 80 -4.11 -1.01 -11.17
CA GLU A 80 -5.13 -0.76 -12.19
C GLU A 80 -4.64 -1.17 -13.59
N ALA A 81 -3.40 -0.83 -13.93
CA ALA A 81 -2.79 -1.24 -15.20
C ALA A 81 -2.67 -2.78 -15.35
N ILE A 82 -2.43 -3.49 -14.23
CA ILE A 82 -2.43 -4.97 -14.20
C ILE A 82 -3.84 -5.52 -14.43
N ASP A 83 -4.83 -4.95 -13.75
CA ASP A 83 -6.21 -5.41 -13.79
C ASP A 83 -6.88 -5.14 -15.15
N THR A 84 -6.48 -4.05 -15.81
CA THR A 84 -6.92 -3.70 -17.16
C THR A 84 -6.10 -4.32 -18.29
N GLU A 85 -5.04 -5.08 -17.95
CA GLU A 85 -4.08 -5.67 -18.89
C GLU A 85 -3.41 -4.64 -19.83
N ASP A 86 -3.28 -3.38 -19.38
CA ASP A 86 -2.64 -2.29 -20.12
C ASP A 86 -1.13 -2.28 -19.89
N ASN A 87 -0.38 -2.85 -20.83
CA ASN A 87 1.09 -2.95 -20.72
C ASN A 87 1.81 -1.60 -20.85
N ASP A 88 1.26 -0.65 -21.58
CA ASP A 88 1.88 0.67 -21.73
C ASP A 88 1.70 1.49 -20.46
N LEU A 89 0.50 1.50 -19.89
CA LEU A 89 0.22 2.07 -18.58
C LEU A 89 1.06 1.38 -17.49
N LEU A 90 1.09 0.06 -17.44
CA LEU A 90 1.90 -0.68 -16.45
C LEU A 90 3.39 -0.29 -16.50
N LYS A 91 3.93 -0.08 -17.69
CA LYS A 91 5.32 0.37 -17.85
C LYS A 91 5.53 1.79 -17.29
N GLU A 92 4.56 2.69 -17.51
CA GLU A 92 4.57 4.06 -16.98
C GLU A 92 4.54 4.03 -15.46
N GLU A 93 3.54 3.39 -14.87
CA GLU A 93 3.32 3.36 -13.42
C GLU A 93 4.43 2.62 -12.65
N LEU A 94 5.00 1.57 -13.22
CA LEU A 94 6.20 0.94 -12.66
C LEU A 94 7.41 1.89 -12.65
N GLY A 95 7.49 2.80 -13.62
CA GLY A 95 8.47 3.87 -13.65
C GLY A 95 8.27 4.86 -12.49
N ASP A 96 7.03 5.24 -12.21
CA ASP A 96 6.70 6.19 -11.16
C ASP A 96 6.83 5.55 -9.76
N VAL A 97 6.46 4.29 -9.57
CA VAL A 97 6.81 3.52 -8.36
C VAL A 97 8.34 3.48 -8.16
N LEU A 98 9.12 3.27 -9.22
CA LEU A 98 10.57 3.25 -9.15
C LEU A 98 11.14 4.63 -8.79
N LEU A 99 10.55 5.72 -9.32
CA LEU A 99 10.86 7.10 -8.94
C LEU A 99 10.63 7.33 -7.45
N GLN A 100 9.49 6.88 -6.89
CA GLN A 100 9.22 6.99 -5.46
C GLN A 100 10.28 6.27 -4.62
N VAL A 101 10.70 5.07 -5.03
CA VAL A 101 11.79 4.33 -4.36
C VAL A 101 13.09 5.13 -4.39
N ALA A 102 13.45 5.72 -5.53
CA ALA A 102 14.65 6.53 -5.67
C ALA A 102 14.59 7.81 -4.82
N LEU A 103 13.45 8.53 -4.80
CA LEU A 103 13.22 9.73 -3.99
C LEU A 103 13.35 9.43 -2.50
N HIS A 104 12.68 8.40 -2.01
CA HIS A 104 12.77 8.00 -0.61
C HIS A 104 14.19 7.61 -0.20
N SER A 105 14.93 6.95 -1.10
CA SER A 105 16.32 6.56 -0.86
C SER A 105 17.27 7.76 -0.83
N GLU A 106 17.05 8.76 -1.70
CA GLU A 106 17.87 9.97 -1.71
C GLU A 106 17.62 10.83 -0.47
N ILE A 107 16.37 10.95 0.01
CA ILE A 107 16.04 11.64 1.27
C ILE A 107 16.83 11.05 2.45
N GLU A 108 17.03 9.74 2.50
CA GLU A 108 17.82 9.10 3.56
C GLU A 108 19.33 9.18 3.30
N SER A 109 19.74 9.17 2.03
CA SER A 109 21.13 9.40 1.64
C SER A 109 21.63 10.79 2.07
N GLU A 110 20.80 11.82 1.93
CA GLU A 110 21.08 13.18 2.41
C GLU A 110 21.31 13.25 3.93
N LYS A 111 20.67 12.34 4.70
CA LYS A 111 20.83 12.23 6.15
C LYS A 111 22.00 11.33 6.57
N GLY A 112 22.59 10.58 5.61
CA GLY A 112 23.64 9.61 5.86
C GLY A 112 23.18 8.34 6.57
N THR A 113 21.89 7.98 6.48
CA THR A 113 21.32 6.77 7.11
C THR A 113 21.45 5.55 6.21
N PHE A 114 20.99 5.63 4.98
CA PHE A 114 21.14 4.64 3.92
C PHE A 114 20.93 5.28 2.55
N ASN A 115 21.27 4.55 1.49
CA ASN A 115 21.11 4.97 0.09
C ASN A 115 20.43 3.86 -0.73
N ILE A 116 20.27 4.08 -2.04
CA ILE A 116 19.62 3.12 -2.94
C ILE A 116 20.38 1.78 -3.05
N ASP A 117 21.72 1.81 -2.93
CA ASP A 117 22.51 0.59 -2.99
C ASP A 117 22.28 -0.28 -1.75
N ASP A 118 22.07 0.33 -0.57
CA ASP A 118 21.71 -0.37 0.66
C ASP A 118 20.32 -1.01 0.54
N VAL A 119 19.37 -0.33 -0.12
CA VAL A 119 18.02 -0.87 -0.41
C VAL A 119 18.13 -2.08 -1.34
N CYS A 120 18.91 -1.97 -2.40
CA CYS A 120 19.18 -3.06 -3.35
C CYS A 120 19.88 -4.24 -2.67
N ASP A 121 20.95 -3.98 -1.91
CA ASP A 121 21.69 -5.01 -1.17
C ASP A 121 20.77 -5.78 -0.20
N GLY A 122 19.96 -5.04 0.57
CA GLY A 122 19.01 -5.62 1.52
C GLY A 122 17.99 -6.55 0.86
N VAL A 123 17.40 -6.15 -0.28
CA VAL A 123 16.45 -7.00 -0.99
C VAL A 123 17.12 -8.19 -1.66
N CYS A 124 18.31 -8.02 -2.26
CA CYS A 124 19.07 -9.10 -2.87
C CYS A 124 19.46 -10.17 -1.84
N LYS A 125 20.05 -9.78 -0.72
CA LYS A 125 20.37 -10.70 0.39
C LYS A 125 19.14 -11.47 0.87
N LYS A 126 18.03 -10.76 1.05
CA LYS A 126 16.76 -11.37 1.44
C LYS A 126 16.27 -12.40 0.42
N LEU A 127 16.36 -12.12 -0.88
CA LEU A 127 15.97 -13.04 -1.94
C LEU A 127 16.87 -14.28 -1.97
N ILE A 128 18.19 -14.11 -1.90
CA ILE A 128 19.16 -15.21 -1.88
C ILE A 128 18.90 -16.14 -0.69
N ILE A 129 18.78 -15.58 0.51
CA ILE A 129 18.54 -16.36 1.74
C ILE A 129 17.22 -17.15 1.66
N ARG A 130 16.17 -16.54 1.08
CA ARG A 130 14.83 -17.16 1.01
C ARG A 130 14.62 -18.15 -0.14
N HIS A 131 15.57 -18.24 -1.06
CA HIS A 131 15.52 -19.18 -2.17
C HIS A 131 16.72 -20.16 -2.13
N PRO A 132 16.89 -20.93 -1.03
CA PRO A 132 18.01 -21.87 -0.91
C PRO A 132 17.92 -23.02 -1.92
N HIS A 133 16.78 -23.22 -2.56
CA HIS A 133 16.60 -24.18 -3.66
C HIS A 133 17.13 -23.65 -5.01
N VAL A 134 17.40 -22.33 -5.12
CA VAL A 134 18.01 -21.70 -6.32
C VAL A 134 19.47 -21.35 -6.06
N PHE A 135 19.76 -20.76 -4.91
CA PHE A 135 21.07 -20.20 -4.58
C PHE A 135 21.89 -21.06 -3.60
N GLY A 136 21.34 -22.18 -3.14
CA GLY A 136 21.96 -23.09 -2.18
C GLY A 136 21.78 -24.55 -2.57
N ASN A 137 21.76 -25.44 -1.57
CA ASN A 137 21.77 -26.90 -1.77
C ASN A 137 20.46 -27.57 -1.28
N VAL A 138 19.36 -26.84 -1.12
CA VAL A 138 18.08 -27.37 -0.69
C VAL A 138 17.25 -27.75 -1.91
N ASN A 139 16.74 -28.98 -1.98
CA ASN A 139 15.80 -29.34 -3.03
C ASN A 139 14.37 -28.94 -2.65
N ALA A 140 13.67 -28.28 -3.56
CA ALA A 140 12.24 -28.00 -3.45
C ALA A 140 11.63 -28.07 -4.86
N ASP A 141 10.92 -29.17 -5.13
CA ASP A 141 10.40 -29.48 -6.46
C ASP A 141 8.95 -29.01 -6.66
N THR A 142 8.30 -28.55 -5.59
CA THR A 142 6.92 -28.04 -5.63
C THR A 142 6.78 -26.66 -5.01
N THR A 143 5.83 -25.89 -5.51
CA THR A 143 5.49 -24.55 -4.97
C THR A 143 5.19 -24.62 -3.46
N GLU A 144 4.53 -25.68 -3.00
CA GLU A 144 4.20 -25.85 -1.59
C GLU A 144 5.45 -25.97 -0.72
N GLN A 145 6.44 -26.77 -1.15
CA GLN A 145 7.74 -26.90 -0.47
C GLN A 145 8.49 -25.57 -0.43
N VAL A 146 8.48 -24.83 -1.55
CA VAL A 146 9.09 -23.48 -1.63
C VAL A 146 8.45 -22.54 -0.62
N LEU A 147 7.12 -22.46 -0.57
CA LEU A 147 6.38 -21.59 0.35
C LEU A 147 6.61 -21.96 1.82
N LYS A 148 6.66 -23.26 2.13
CA LYS A 148 6.95 -23.76 3.48
C LYS A 148 8.35 -23.37 3.94
N ASN A 149 9.35 -23.57 3.08
CA ASN A 149 10.73 -23.16 3.34
C ASN A 149 10.86 -21.66 3.54
N TRP A 150 10.21 -20.87 2.66
CA TRP A 150 10.17 -19.42 2.74
C TRP A 150 9.62 -18.92 4.08
N ASP A 151 8.52 -19.50 4.55
CA ASP A 151 7.92 -19.10 5.82
C ASP A 151 8.81 -19.45 7.02
N ALA A 152 9.43 -20.62 7.02
CA ALA A 152 10.36 -21.05 8.07
C ALA A 152 11.58 -20.09 8.15
N ILE A 153 12.18 -19.78 7.01
CA ILE A 153 13.31 -18.85 6.92
C ILE A 153 12.88 -17.44 7.35
N LYS A 154 11.68 -16.99 6.96
CA LYS A 154 11.15 -15.68 7.33
C LYS A 154 10.94 -15.54 8.83
N MET A 155 10.44 -16.56 9.50
CA MET A 155 10.30 -16.58 10.96
C MET A 155 11.67 -16.50 11.65
N GLN A 156 12.65 -17.28 11.20
CA GLN A 156 14.02 -17.26 11.71
C GLN A 156 14.67 -15.88 11.55
N THR A 157 14.63 -15.32 10.34
CA THR A 157 15.29 -14.03 10.02
C THR A 157 14.64 -12.83 10.71
N LYS A 158 13.37 -12.93 11.13
CA LYS A 158 12.65 -11.89 11.86
C LYS A 158 12.63 -12.10 13.37
N GLU A 159 13.31 -13.12 13.89
CA GLU A 159 13.31 -13.49 15.31
C GLU A 159 11.90 -13.60 15.93
N GLN A 160 10.91 -13.99 15.13
CA GLN A 160 9.53 -14.13 15.60
C GLN A 160 9.38 -15.44 16.39
N LYS A 161 9.23 -15.31 17.69
CA LYS A 161 9.16 -16.45 18.63
C LYS A 161 7.73 -16.98 18.80
N THR A 162 6.71 -16.17 18.51
CA THR A 162 5.30 -16.55 18.68
C THR A 162 4.49 -16.21 17.43
N GLN A 163 3.36 -16.91 17.26
CA GLN A 163 2.45 -16.64 16.16
C GLN A 163 1.77 -15.28 16.31
N THR A 164 1.52 -14.83 17.54
CA THR A 164 1.03 -13.47 17.82
C THR A 164 2.00 -12.42 17.27
N GLN A 165 3.31 -12.56 17.52
CA GLN A 165 4.31 -11.64 16.95
C GLN A 165 4.30 -11.67 15.40
N ALA A 166 4.05 -12.83 14.80
CA ALA A 166 3.90 -12.93 13.35
C ALA A 166 2.65 -12.19 12.85
N MET A 167 1.52 -12.25 13.57
CA MET A 167 0.29 -11.50 13.27
C MET A 167 0.49 -10.00 13.48
N GLU A 168 1.10 -9.58 14.58
CA GLU A 168 1.41 -8.16 14.88
C GLU A 168 2.37 -7.54 13.85
N SER A 169 3.22 -8.34 13.22
CA SER A 169 4.12 -7.89 12.15
C SER A 169 3.41 -7.56 10.82
N VAL A 170 2.12 -7.84 10.70
CA VAL A 170 1.31 -7.41 9.56
C VAL A 170 1.13 -5.90 9.63
N SER A 171 1.52 -5.20 8.57
CA SER A 171 1.46 -3.74 8.54
C SER A 171 0.06 -3.23 8.86
N LYS A 172 -0.04 -2.27 9.79
CA LYS A 172 -1.29 -1.57 10.12
C LYS A 172 -1.70 -0.56 9.05
N ALA A 173 -0.82 -0.27 8.09
CA ALA A 173 -1.08 0.66 6.99
C ALA A 173 -1.73 -0.02 5.77
N LEU A 174 -1.86 -1.35 5.77
CA LEU A 174 -2.56 -2.06 4.70
C LEU A 174 -4.06 -1.71 4.71
N PRO A 175 -4.73 -1.73 3.54
CA PRO A 175 -6.18 -1.77 3.46
C PRO A 175 -6.76 -2.85 4.36
N SER A 176 -7.92 -2.58 4.94
CA SER A 176 -8.42 -3.41 6.05
C SER A 176 -8.74 -4.86 5.64
N LEU A 177 -9.30 -5.09 4.46
CA LEU A 177 -9.60 -6.45 3.99
C LEU A 177 -8.31 -7.20 3.70
N MET A 178 -7.33 -6.56 3.05
CA MET A 178 -6.00 -7.14 2.82
C MET A 178 -5.29 -7.47 4.14
N ARG A 179 -5.37 -6.58 5.13
CA ARG A 179 -4.80 -6.81 6.47
C ARG A 179 -5.47 -8.00 7.16
N SER A 180 -6.80 -8.07 7.12
CA SER A 180 -7.60 -9.19 7.68
C SER A 180 -7.19 -10.51 7.06
N THR A 181 -7.11 -10.60 5.73
CA THR A 181 -6.63 -11.78 5.01
C THR A 181 -5.26 -12.24 5.52
N LYS A 182 -4.29 -11.29 5.67
CA LYS A 182 -2.94 -11.62 6.12
C LYS A 182 -2.89 -12.08 7.59
N VAL A 183 -3.70 -11.50 8.46
CA VAL A 183 -3.82 -11.92 9.87
C VAL A 183 -4.40 -13.33 9.96
N GLN A 184 -5.48 -13.60 9.25
CA GLN A 184 -6.11 -14.93 9.20
C GLN A 184 -5.17 -16.00 8.61
N GLN A 185 -4.46 -15.69 7.53
CA GLN A 185 -3.42 -16.58 6.98
C GLN A 185 -2.34 -16.92 8.00
N LYS A 186 -2.02 -16.03 8.92
CA LYS A 186 -1.06 -16.29 9.99
C LYS A 186 -1.66 -17.21 11.06
N ALA A 187 -2.92 -17.02 11.45
CA ALA A 187 -3.62 -17.90 12.38
C ALA A 187 -3.73 -19.34 11.81
N ALA A 188 -4.09 -19.45 10.54
CA ALA A 188 -4.20 -20.73 9.83
C ALA A 188 -2.93 -21.58 9.87
N LYS A 189 -1.74 -20.96 9.88
CA LYS A 189 -0.45 -21.67 9.92
C LYS A 189 -0.21 -22.53 11.17
N VAL A 190 -0.92 -22.25 12.26
CA VAL A 190 -0.85 -23.03 13.50
C VAL A 190 -2.08 -23.91 13.71
N GLY A 191 -2.88 -24.07 12.66
CA GLY A 191 -4.09 -24.90 12.71
C GLY A 191 -5.32 -24.17 13.28
N PHE A 192 -5.23 -22.86 13.55
CA PHE A 192 -6.39 -22.05 13.92
C PHE A 192 -7.09 -21.57 12.66
N ASP A 193 -7.86 -22.47 12.05
CA ASP A 193 -8.55 -22.26 10.79
C ASP A 193 -9.81 -23.12 10.67
N TRP A 194 -10.72 -22.71 9.81
CA TRP A 194 -11.88 -23.50 9.41
C TRP A 194 -11.48 -24.63 8.46
N SER A 195 -12.18 -25.76 8.53
CA SER A 195 -11.90 -26.91 7.68
C SER A 195 -12.28 -26.67 6.20
N ASN A 196 -13.29 -25.84 5.98
CA ASN A 196 -13.86 -25.52 4.65
C ASN A 196 -14.53 -24.16 4.66
N ALA A 197 -14.97 -23.70 3.49
CA ALA A 197 -15.63 -22.42 3.33
C ALA A 197 -17.06 -22.39 3.89
N GLU A 198 -17.73 -23.55 3.92
CA GLU A 198 -19.09 -23.69 4.44
C GLU A 198 -19.14 -23.41 5.94
N ASP A 199 -18.17 -23.90 6.72
CA ASP A 199 -18.08 -23.64 8.16
C ASP A 199 -17.78 -22.16 8.42
N ALA A 200 -16.92 -21.54 7.63
CA ALA A 200 -16.67 -20.10 7.73
C ALA A 200 -17.87 -19.25 7.33
N LEU A 201 -18.66 -19.71 6.34
CA LEU A 201 -19.90 -19.04 5.94
C LEU A 201 -20.96 -19.14 7.05
N ALA A 202 -21.04 -20.27 7.77
CA ALA A 202 -21.92 -20.40 8.94
C ALA A 202 -21.56 -19.38 10.02
N LYS A 203 -20.27 -19.13 10.27
CA LYS A 203 -19.84 -18.08 11.21
C LYS A 203 -20.20 -16.67 10.70
N LEU A 204 -20.09 -16.40 9.41
CA LEU A 204 -20.53 -15.12 8.84
C LEU A 204 -22.04 -14.88 9.09
N TYR A 205 -22.88 -15.90 8.98
CA TYR A 205 -24.31 -15.77 9.30
C TYR A 205 -24.55 -15.51 10.80
N GLU A 206 -23.76 -16.15 11.67
CA GLU A 206 -23.80 -15.87 13.12
C GLU A 206 -23.51 -14.40 13.41
N GLU A 207 -22.41 -13.84 12.85
CA GLU A 207 -22.06 -12.43 13.01
C GLU A 207 -23.14 -11.47 12.43
N CYS A 208 -23.79 -11.85 11.34
CA CYS A 208 -24.90 -11.08 10.79
C CYS A 208 -26.11 -11.07 11.75
N ASP A 209 -26.39 -12.18 12.44
CA ASP A 209 -27.48 -12.25 13.42
C ASP A 209 -27.13 -11.46 14.69
N GLU A 210 -25.88 -11.48 15.14
CA GLU A 210 -25.39 -10.67 16.27
C GLU A 210 -25.48 -9.16 15.96
N LEU A 211 -25.04 -8.75 14.77
CA LEU A 211 -25.21 -7.37 14.31
C LEU A 211 -26.68 -6.95 14.26
N LYS A 212 -27.57 -7.80 13.78
CA LYS A 212 -29.01 -7.55 13.74
C LYS A 212 -29.59 -7.39 15.15
N GLU A 213 -29.12 -8.17 16.11
CA GLU A 213 -29.52 -8.05 17.52
C GLU A 213 -29.03 -6.71 18.11
N ALA A 214 -27.77 -6.33 17.88
CA ALA A 214 -27.22 -5.06 18.30
C ALA A 214 -27.97 -3.85 17.71
N VAL A 215 -28.33 -3.92 16.42
CA VAL A 215 -29.19 -2.90 15.78
C VAL A 215 -30.56 -2.82 16.44
N SER A 216 -31.18 -3.95 16.74
CA SER A 216 -32.52 -3.97 17.37
C SER A 216 -32.53 -3.39 18.77
N LYS A 217 -31.43 -3.49 19.51
CA LYS A 217 -31.23 -2.94 20.85
C LYS A 217 -30.80 -1.47 20.85
N GLY A 218 -30.37 -0.92 19.71
CA GLY A 218 -29.85 0.44 19.62
C GLY A 218 -28.48 0.62 20.30
N ASP A 219 -27.73 -0.47 20.53
CA ASP A 219 -26.43 -0.47 21.17
C ASP A 219 -25.34 -0.12 20.12
N THR A 220 -24.96 1.15 20.05
CA THR A 220 -24.04 1.67 19.06
C THR A 220 -22.63 1.10 19.18
N ASP A 221 -22.15 0.81 20.38
CA ASP A 221 -20.82 0.26 20.57
C ASP A 221 -20.76 -1.19 20.07
N ASN A 222 -21.78 -1.98 20.42
CA ASN A 222 -21.91 -3.35 19.95
C ASN A 222 -22.16 -3.42 18.43
N GLN A 223 -22.95 -2.48 17.84
CA GLN A 223 -23.11 -2.38 16.39
C GLN A 223 -21.77 -2.18 15.65
N TYR A 224 -20.86 -1.38 16.22
CA TYR A 224 -19.54 -1.15 15.66
C TYR A 224 -18.69 -2.42 15.72
N GLU A 225 -18.70 -3.14 16.84
CA GLU A 225 -17.98 -4.40 17.04
C GLU A 225 -18.47 -5.46 16.06
N GLU A 226 -19.77 -5.75 16.06
CA GLU A 226 -20.37 -6.78 15.21
C GLU A 226 -20.23 -6.51 13.71
N LEU A 227 -20.32 -5.24 13.29
CA LEU A 227 -20.03 -4.89 11.90
C LEU A 227 -18.57 -5.22 11.52
N GLY A 228 -17.65 -5.02 12.45
CA GLY A 228 -16.25 -5.41 12.27
C GLY A 228 -16.11 -6.92 12.09
N ASP A 229 -16.82 -7.72 12.89
CA ASP A 229 -16.78 -9.17 12.88
C ASP A 229 -17.46 -9.77 11.62
N VAL A 230 -18.56 -9.18 11.16
CA VAL A 230 -19.18 -9.49 9.85
C VAL A 230 -18.16 -9.31 8.72
N LEU A 231 -17.48 -8.15 8.67
CA LEU A 231 -16.48 -7.88 7.62
C LEU A 231 -15.29 -8.83 7.73
N PHE A 232 -14.81 -9.12 8.93
CA PHE A 232 -13.69 -10.04 9.15
C PHE A 232 -14.06 -11.47 8.76
N SER A 233 -15.27 -11.93 9.09
CA SER A 233 -15.78 -13.25 8.72
C SER A 233 -16.01 -13.38 7.21
N ALA A 234 -16.49 -12.32 6.53
CA ALA A 234 -16.62 -12.29 5.09
C ALA A 234 -15.24 -12.43 4.39
N VAL A 235 -14.21 -11.76 4.90
CA VAL A 235 -12.82 -11.93 4.41
C VAL A 235 -12.33 -13.36 4.62
N ASN A 236 -12.72 -14.03 5.71
CA ASN A 236 -12.32 -15.40 5.97
C ASN A 236 -12.94 -16.38 4.97
N VAL A 237 -14.21 -16.19 4.62
CA VAL A 237 -14.87 -16.93 3.53
C VAL A 237 -14.14 -16.72 2.21
N ALA A 238 -13.87 -15.47 1.84
CA ALA A 238 -13.13 -15.15 0.62
C ALA A 238 -11.76 -15.83 0.57
N ARG A 239 -11.02 -15.82 1.67
CA ARG A 239 -9.70 -16.47 1.79
C ARG A 239 -9.77 -17.97 1.55
N LEU A 240 -10.76 -18.67 2.13
CA LEU A 240 -10.94 -20.10 1.94
C LEU A 240 -11.37 -20.46 0.52
N LEU A 241 -12.14 -19.58 -0.12
CA LEU A 241 -12.51 -19.68 -1.54
C LEU A 241 -11.38 -19.28 -2.47
N LYS A 242 -10.24 -18.79 -1.95
CA LYS A 242 -9.10 -18.25 -2.71
C LYS A 242 -9.47 -17.04 -3.57
N ILE A 243 -10.40 -16.24 -3.09
CA ILE A 243 -10.82 -14.98 -3.71
C ILE A 243 -10.08 -13.83 -3.01
N ASP A 244 -9.55 -12.89 -3.78
CA ASP A 244 -9.06 -11.63 -3.23
C ASP A 244 -10.25 -10.75 -2.81
N SER A 245 -10.37 -10.50 -1.51
CA SER A 245 -11.51 -9.76 -0.95
C SER A 245 -11.47 -8.27 -1.27
N GLU A 246 -10.27 -7.68 -1.41
CA GLU A 246 -10.11 -6.28 -1.79
C GLU A 246 -10.55 -6.07 -3.24
N HIS A 247 -10.05 -6.91 -4.15
CA HIS A 247 -10.40 -6.87 -5.56
C HIS A 247 -11.89 -7.20 -5.80
N ALA A 248 -12.44 -8.20 -5.12
CA ALA A 248 -13.87 -8.53 -5.23
C ALA A 248 -14.79 -7.38 -4.80
N LEU A 249 -14.38 -6.60 -3.79
CA LEU A 249 -15.13 -5.41 -3.36
C LEU A 249 -14.98 -4.26 -4.37
N TYR A 250 -13.77 -4.10 -4.93
CA TYR A 250 -13.51 -3.16 -6.02
C TYR A 250 -14.43 -3.43 -7.22
N ASP A 251 -14.46 -4.66 -7.72
CA ASP A 251 -15.33 -5.08 -8.83
C ASP A 251 -16.82 -4.84 -8.51
N ALA A 252 -17.22 -5.04 -7.26
CA ALA A 252 -18.59 -4.78 -6.83
C ALA A 252 -18.94 -3.29 -6.90
N CYS A 253 -18.00 -2.40 -6.58
CA CYS A 253 -18.15 -0.95 -6.71
C CYS A 253 -18.31 -0.56 -8.20
N ASP A 254 -17.44 -1.05 -9.07
CA ASP A 254 -17.50 -0.73 -10.49
C ASP A 254 -18.77 -1.26 -11.15
N LYS A 255 -19.16 -2.48 -10.81
CA LYS A 255 -20.45 -3.03 -11.23
C LYS A 255 -21.62 -2.17 -10.77
N PHE A 256 -21.59 -1.66 -9.53
CA PHE A 256 -22.61 -0.75 -9.03
C PHE A 256 -22.64 0.55 -9.84
N ILE A 257 -21.48 1.18 -10.06
CA ILE A 257 -21.35 2.43 -10.83
C ILE A 257 -21.86 2.22 -12.25
N GLY A 258 -21.46 1.15 -12.92
CA GLY A 258 -21.89 0.83 -14.27
C GLY A 258 -23.40 0.61 -14.40
N ARG A 259 -24.01 -0.05 -13.40
CA ARG A 259 -25.47 -0.20 -13.35
C ARG A 259 -26.18 1.12 -13.05
N PHE A 260 -25.67 1.89 -12.10
CA PHE A 260 -26.23 3.17 -11.72
C PHE A 260 -26.24 4.16 -12.91
N SER A 261 -25.21 4.19 -13.71
CA SER A 261 -25.13 4.97 -14.95
C SER A 261 -26.26 4.61 -15.93
N LYS A 262 -26.60 3.32 -16.08
CA LYS A 262 -27.72 2.86 -16.90
C LYS A 262 -29.07 3.25 -16.30
N VAL A 263 -29.19 3.22 -14.96
CA VAL A 263 -30.40 3.70 -14.25
C VAL A 263 -30.60 5.20 -14.46
N GLU A 264 -29.55 6.00 -14.37
CA GLU A 264 -29.60 7.44 -14.67
C GLU A 264 -30.08 7.72 -16.11
N ALA A 265 -29.51 6.98 -17.07
CA ALA A 265 -29.91 7.10 -18.46
C ALA A 265 -31.40 6.75 -18.67
N LEU A 266 -31.89 5.65 -18.05
CA LEU A 266 -33.27 5.21 -18.13
C LEU A 266 -34.22 6.17 -17.41
N ALA A 267 -33.84 6.71 -16.25
CA ALA A 267 -34.62 7.74 -15.55
C ALA A 267 -34.78 9.00 -16.43
N LYS A 268 -33.69 9.44 -17.03
CA LYS A 268 -33.69 10.60 -17.95
C LYS A 268 -34.60 10.36 -19.17
N GLU A 269 -34.53 9.18 -19.79
CA GLU A 269 -35.38 8.80 -20.90
C GLU A 269 -36.89 8.85 -20.54
N ARG A 270 -37.20 8.46 -19.29
CA ARG A 270 -38.59 8.44 -18.77
C ARG A 270 -39.06 9.75 -18.17
N GLY A 271 -38.19 10.77 -18.11
CA GLY A 271 -38.49 12.07 -17.48
C GLY A 271 -38.66 11.96 -15.98
N ILE A 272 -38.05 10.97 -15.35
CA ILE A 272 -38.07 10.78 -13.89
C ILE A 272 -36.93 11.60 -13.27
N ASP A 273 -37.26 12.52 -12.36
CA ASP A 273 -36.25 13.23 -11.56
C ASP A 273 -35.84 12.34 -10.36
N MET A 274 -34.64 11.78 -10.44
CA MET A 274 -34.13 10.87 -9.42
C MET A 274 -34.04 11.47 -8.01
N LYS A 275 -33.97 12.80 -7.91
CA LYS A 275 -33.92 13.46 -6.59
C LYS A 275 -35.26 13.49 -5.86
N SER A 276 -36.34 13.44 -6.62
CA SER A 276 -37.71 13.48 -6.10
C SER A 276 -38.42 12.12 -6.19
N ALA A 277 -37.86 11.18 -6.93
CA ALA A 277 -38.38 9.82 -7.06
C ALA A 277 -38.29 9.05 -5.74
N THR A 278 -39.25 8.17 -5.51
CA THR A 278 -39.24 7.25 -4.37
C THR A 278 -38.18 6.14 -4.57
N LEU A 279 -37.69 5.56 -3.47
CA LEU A 279 -36.76 4.42 -3.55
C LEU A 279 -37.36 3.27 -4.37
N SER A 280 -38.67 2.99 -4.24
CA SER A 280 -39.36 1.95 -5.00
C SER A 280 -39.36 2.19 -6.52
N GLU A 281 -39.49 3.45 -6.95
CA GLU A 281 -39.40 3.79 -8.37
C GLU A 281 -37.98 3.60 -8.90
N LEU A 282 -36.97 4.03 -8.14
CA LEU A 282 -35.56 3.83 -8.51
C LEU A 282 -35.16 2.36 -8.51
N ASP A 283 -35.65 1.58 -7.56
CA ASP A 283 -35.42 0.14 -7.44
C ASP A 283 -36.02 -0.61 -8.64
N SER A 284 -37.19 -0.16 -9.13
CA SER A 284 -37.80 -0.72 -10.36
C SER A 284 -36.95 -0.47 -11.61
N LEU A 285 -36.29 0.72 -11.70
CA LEU A 285 -35.35 1.00 -12.78
C LEU A 285 -34.09 0.14 -12.66
N TRP A 286 -33.61 -0.06 -11.45
CA TRP A 286 -32.46 -0.89 -11.14
C TRP A 286 -32.69 -2.35 -11.55
N ASP A 287 -33.86 -2.90 -11.18
CA ASP A 287 -34.21 -4.28 -11.53
C ASP A 287 -34.36 -4.45 -13.04
N GLU A 288 -34.91 -3.46 -13.75
CA GLU A 288 -34.97 -3.49 -15.20
C GLU A 288 -33.59 -3.50 -15.87
N VAL A 289 -32.65 -2.73 -15.35
CA VAL A 289 -31.25 -2.74 -15.81
C VAL A 289 -30.60 -4.10 -15.55
N LYS A 290 -30.82 -4.71 -14.38
CA LYS A 290 -30.29 -6.05 -14.04
C LYS A 290 -30.77 -7.15 -14.97
N ILE A 291 -32.04 -7.09 -15.38
CA ILE A 291 -32.62 -8.11 -16.25
C ILE A 291 -32.05 -8.04 -17.68
N LYS A 292 -31.56 -6.87 -18.09
CA LYS A 292 -31.00 -6.62 -19.42
C LYS A 292 -29.51 -6.92 -19.55
N GLU A 293 -28.83 -7.21 -18.45
CA GLU A 293 -27.41 -7.65 -18.39
C GLU A 293 -27.30 -9.16 -18.58
#